data_4c9bd3424a20f489ab5194ae9964c3b0
#
_entry.id   4c9bd3424a20f489ab5194ae9964c3b0
#
_cell.length_a   1.000
_cell.length_b   1.000
_cell.length_c   1.000
_cell.angle_alpha   90.00
_cell.angle_beta   90.00
_cell.angle_gamma   90.00
#
_symmetry.space_group_name_H-M   'P 1'
#
loop_
_entity.id
_entity.type
_entity.pdbx_description
1 polymer ?
#
loop_
_entity_poly.entity_id
_entity_poly.type
_entity_poly.pdbx_seq_one_letter_code
_entity_poly.pdbx_strand_id
1 'polypeptide(L)'
;MQLTDAEIKEILARKKMRKKMQQRRKRRRALLFVLLLIIVVLIVILKPAVRISERLEKQHQKAAREASYTGPPRGTIFIDPGHGGMDSGSVGDSKRYEKDDVLKLATEVRSYLESYGFTVVMSRTEDKEIDRDVRGKMANDSGARLFISLHRNKADGNGQGVEAFIPKKNDKDSRLLADNLLNALEQQGFAKRRIHAGTLNDPDTDYEENAVVTMPAVLLEVGFIDNDMDNALFDDHLSENALAIAKAADKTFMTLYEPEKAAQAAEEEARAEKLSKEILNTTFEAVSGLVPTHSKETEFEK
;
A
#
# COMPACT_ATOMS: atom_id res chain seq x y z
N MET A 1 18.44 -38.27 -66.25
CA MET A 1 18.62 -38.99 -64.97
C MET A 1 17.23 -39.09 -64.34
N GLN A 2 16.62 -40.26 -64.31
CA GLN A 2 15.30 -40.45 -63.70
C GLN A 2 15.49 -40.71 -62.21
N LEU A 3 14.65 -40.02 -61.38
CA LEU A 3 14.68 -40.20 -59.94
C LEU A 3 14.19 -41.63 -59.58
N THR A 4 14.86 -42.26 -58.63
CA THR A 4 14.42 -43.53 -58.09
C THR A 4 13.16 -43.44 -57.24
N ASP A 5 12.38 -44.49 -57.14
CA ASP A 5 11.13 -44.48 -56.32
C ASP A 5 11.39 -44.14 -54.86
N ALA A 6 12.57 -44.43 -54.31
CA ALA A 6 12.97 -44.04 -52.96
C ALA A 6 13.15 -42.53 -52.82
N GLU A 7 13.82 -41.89 -53.77
CA GLU A 7 14.02 -40.40 -53.79
C GLU A 7 12.69 -39.66 -53.94
N ILE A 8 11.77 -40.19 -54.76
CA ILE A 8 10.43 -39.60 -54.91
C ILE A 8 9.66 -39.70 -53.59
N LYS A 9 9.70 -40.82 -52.89
CA LYS A 9 9.05 -40.99 -51.56
C LYS A 9 9.62 -40.02 -50.52
N GLU A 10 10.94 -39.82 -50.51
CA GLU A 10 11.59 -38.91 -49.57
C GLU A 10 11.17 -37.42 -49.85
N ILE A 11 11.16 -37.05 -51.09
CA ILE A 11 10.73 -35.68 -51.49
C ILE A 11 9.27 -35.43 -51.08
N LEU A 12 8.40 -36.40 -51.28
CA LEU A 12 7.00 -36.32 -50.91
C LEU A 12 6.82 -36.22 -49.39
N ALA A 13 7.58 -37.03 -48.63
CA ALA A 13 7.58 -36.98 -47.14
C ALA A 13 8.06 -35.62 -46.64
N ARG A 14 9.16 -35.08 -47.20
CA ARG A 14 9.65 -33.73 -46.87
C ARG A 14 8.62 -32.63 -47.21
N LYS A 15 7.95 -32.71 -48.37
CA LYS A 15 6.84 -31.80 -48.71
C LYS A 15 5.68 -31.87 -47.72
N LYS A 16 5.29 -33.09 -47.31
CA LYS A 16 4.20 -33.31 -46.31
C LYS A 16 4.57 -32.74 -44.95
N MET A 17 5.81 -32.96 -44.50
CA MET A 17 6.34 -32.37 -43.26
C MET A 17 6.37 -30.83 -43.32
N ARG A 18 6.87 -30.24 -44.42
CA ARG A 18 6.85 -28.77 -44.56
C ARG A 18 5.46 -28.18 -44.53
N LYS A 19 4.46 -28.81 -45.17
CA LYS A 19 3.04 -28.38 -45.11
C LYS A 19 2.51 -28.48 -43.68
N LYS A 20 2.81 -29.56 -42.95
CA LYS A 20 2.38 -29.76 -41.55
C LYS A 20 3.01 -28.72 -40.63
N MET A 21 4.27 -28.39 -40.80
CA MET A 21 4.96 -27.33 -40.06
C MET A 21 4.39 -25.94 -40.35
N GLN A 22 4.12 -25.61 -41.60
CA GLN A 22 3.49 -24.33 -42.00
C GLN A 22 2.10 -24.19 -41.37
N GLN A 23 1.30 -25.28 -41.35
CA GLN A 23 -0.02 -25.29 -40.78
C GLN A 23 0.03 -25.12 -39.24
N ARG A 24 1.01 -25.74 -38.56
CA ARG A 24 1.24 -25.52 -37.11
C ARG A 24 1.67 -24.08 -36.81
N ARG A 25 2.53 -23.49 -37.65
CA ARG A 25 2.94 -22.07 -37.51
C ARG A 25 1.75 -21.11 -37.70
N LYS A 26 0.88 -21.37 -38.70
CA LYS A 26 -0.33 -20.57 -38.93
C LYS A 26 -1.29 -20.67 -37.74
N ARG A 27 -1.52 -21.87 -37.20
CA ARG A 27 -2.38 -22.09 -36.00
C ARG A 27 -1.82 -21.36 -34.77
N ARG A 28 -0.51 -21.45 -34.52
CA ARG A 28 0.13 -20.73 -33.39
C ARG A 28 0.00 -19.20 -33.53
N ARG A 29 0.19 -18.67 -34.73
CA ARG A 29 0.01 -17.22 -35.00
C ARG A 29 -1.43 -16.78 -34.80
N ALA A 30 -2.40 -17.57 -35.26
CA ALA A 30 -3.81 -17.29 -35.05
C ALA A 30 -4.16 -17.32 -33.55
N LEU A 31 -3.65 -18.30 -32.79
CA LEU A 31 -3.88 -18.40 -31.35
C LEU A 31 -3.29 -17.21 -30.60
N LEU A 32 -2.08 -16.79 -30.94
CA LEU A 32 -1.45 -15.59 -30.36
C LEU A 32 -2.22 -14.32 -30.68
N PHE A 33 -2.75 -14.21 -31.90
CA PHE A 33 -3.58 -13.06 -32.28
C PHE A 33 -4.88 -13.01 -31.50
N VAL A 34 -5.56 -14.15 -31.32
CA VAL A 34 -6.78 -14.24 -30.50
C VAL A 34 -6.48 -13.88 -29.04
N LEU A 35 -5.38 -14.40 -28.49
CA LEU A 35 -4.96 -14.06 -27.11
C LEU A 35 -4.71 -12.56 -26.94
N LEU A 36 -4.00 -11.96 -27.89
CA LEU A 36 -3.76 -10.51 -27.91
C LEU A 36 -5.07 -9.71 -27.96
N LEU A 37 -6.01 -10.16 -28.78
CA LEU A 37 -7.33 -9.54 -28.92
C LEU A 37 -8.12 -9.61 -27.59
N ILE A 38 -8.08 -10.75 -26.92
CA ILE A 38 -8.69 -10.93 -25.58
C ILE A 38 -8.06 -9.97 -24.57
N ILE A 39 -6.74 -9.85 -24.55
CA ILE A 39 -6.03 -8.93 -23.65
C ILE A 39 -6.44 -7.47 -23.93
N VAL A 40 -6.51 -7.08 -25.19
CA VAL A 40 -6.96 -5.72 -25.55
C VAL A 40 -8.40 -5.47 -25.13
N VAL A 41 -9.30 -6.43 -25.33
CA VAL A 41 -10.71 -6.33 -24.90
C VAL A 41 -10.80 -6.22 -23.38
N LEU A 42 -10.04 -7.04 -22.63
CA LEU A 42 -9.99 -6.94 -21.18
C LEU A 42 -9.46 -5.57 -20.71
N ILE A 43 -8.42 -5.05 -21.33
CA ILE A 43 -7.91 -3.70 -21.01
C ILE A 43 -8.96 -2.63 -21.28
N VAL A 44 -9.70 -2.71 -22.41
CA VAL A 44 -10.73 -1.74 -22.77
C VAL A 44 -11.92 -1.80 -21.81
N ILE A 45 -12.29 -2.99 -21.34
CA ILE A 45 -13.40 -3.16 -20.40
C ILE A 45 -13.00 -2.77 -18.97
N LEU A 46 -11.79 -3.13 -18.51
CA LEU A 46 -11.36 -2.89 -17.14
C LEU A 46 -10.94 -1.44 -16.90
N LYS A 47 -10.32 -0.75 -17.87
CA LYS A 47 -9.91 0.66 -17.71
C LYS A 47 -11.02 1.63 -17.25
N PRO A 48 -12.26 1.58 -17.78
CA PRO A 48 -13.33 2.44 -17.30
C PRO A 48 -13.73 2.12 -15.85
N ALA A 49 -13.76 0.84 -15.46
CA ALA A 49 -14.10 0.42 -14.11
C ALA A 49 -13.05 0.91 -13.09
N VAL A 50 -11.77 0.76 -13.40
CA VAL A 50 -10.66 1.28 -12.59
C VAL A 50 -10.77 2.81 -12.45
N ARG A 51 -11.00 3.54 -13.55
CA ARG A 51 -11.15 5.01 -13.49
C ARG A 51 -12.37 5.46 -12.69
N ILE A 52 -13.43 4.67 -12.66
CA ILE A 52 -14.64 4.97 -11.86
C ILE A 52 -14.32 4.76 -10.38
N SER A 53 -13.63 3.66 -10.01
CA SER A 53 -13.21 3.42 -8.63
C SER A 53 -12.28 4.52 -8.11
N GLU A 54 -11.27 4.90 -8.88
CA GLU A 54 -10.36 6.01 -8.56
C GLU A 54 -11.10 7.35 -8.35
N ARG A 55 -12.10 7.64 -9.19
CA ARG A 55 -12.92 8.85 -9.04
C ARG A 55 -13.78 8.81 -7.78
N LEU A 56 -14.38 7.66 -7.48
CA LEU A 56 -15.19 7.48 -6.28
C LEU A 56 -14.32 7.59 -5.02
N GLU A 57 -13.13 6.98 -5.02
CA GLU A 57 -12.17 7.13 -3.93
C GLU A 57 -11.75 8.58 -3.72
N LYS A 58 -11.38 9.30 -4.79
CA LYS A 58 -11.05 10.74 -4.71
C LYS A 58 -12.22 11.58 -4.21
N GLN A 59 -13.45 11.24 -4.58
CA GLN A 59 -14.63 11.93 -4.05
C GLN A 59 -14.86 11.61 -2.57
N HIS A 60 -14.68 10.35 -2.14
CA HIS A 60 -14.76 9.97 -0.73
C HIS A 60 -13.67 10.61 0.10
N GLN A 61 -12.44 10.68 -0.40
CA GLN A 61 -11.33 11.39 0.26
C GLN A 61 -11.61 12.88 0.39
N LYS A 62 -12.13 13.51 -0.67
CA LYS A 62 -12.52 14.92 -0.63
C LYS A 62 -13.66 15.15 0.38
N ALA A 63 -14.69 14.30 0.36
CA ALA A 63 -15.79 14.37 1.31
C ALA A 63 -15.33 14.13 2.76
N ALA A 64 -14.38 13.22 2.98
CA ALA A 64 -13.78 12.99 4.29
C ALA A 64 -12.98 14.21 4.79
N ARG A 65 -12.29 14.94 3.91
CA ARG A 65 -11.62 16.21 4.25
C ARG A 65 -12.61 17.36 4.51
N GLU A 66 -13.72 17.39 3.79
CA GLU A 66 -14.75 18.43 3.90
C GLU A 66 -15.74 18.16 5.03
N ALA A 67 -15.88 16.92 5.50
CA ALA A 67 -16.66 16.54 6.66
C ALA A 67 -15.90 16.96 7.92
N SER A 68 -15.92 18.26 8.22
CA SER A 68 -15.34 18.78 9.44
C SER A 68 -16.02 18.18 10.65
N TYR A 69 -15.24 17.52 11.50
CA TYR A 69 -15.70 17.03 12.81
C TYR A 69 -16.28 18.20 13.61
N THR A 70 -17.52 18.07 14.05
CA THR A 70 -18.23 19.12 14.79
C THR A 70 -18.34 18.84 16.28
N GLY A 71 -17.77 17.72 16.76
CA GLY A 71 -17.75 17.34 18.15
C GLY A 71 -16.64 18.02 18.97
N PRO A 72 -16.56 17.78 20.28
CA PRO A 72 -15.44 18.23 21.10
C PRO A 72 -14.14 17.56 20.64
N PRO A 73 -12.96 18.22 20.81
CA PRO A 73 -11.67 17.62 20.44
C PRO A 73 -11.50 16.25 21.10
N ARG A 74 -11.11 15.24 20.29
CA ARG A 74 -10.98 13.85 20.75
C ARG A 74 -9.67 13.61 21.54
N GLY A 75 -8.66 14.43 21.27
CA GLY A 75 -7.35 14.34 21.89
C GLY A 75 -6.27 14.93 20.99
N THR A 76 -5.04 14.91 21.46
CA THR A 76 -3.89 15.42 20.71
C THR A 76 -3.07 14.25 20.17
N ILE A 77 -2.68 14.34 18.89
CA ILE A 77 -1.72 13.45 18.23
C ILE A 77 -0.52 14.28 17.79
N PHE A 78 0.68 13.80 18.05
CA PHE A 78 1.90 14.46 17.63
C PHE A 78 2.44 13.79 16.38
N ILE A 79 2.65 14.58 15.33
CA ILE A 79 3.27 14.13 14.07
C ILE A 79 4.63 14.81 13.95
N ASP A 80 5.65 14.01 13.80
CA ASP A 80 7.02 14.47 13.67
C ASP A 80 7.54 14.18 12.24
N PRO A 81 7.53 15.16 11.32
CA PRO A 81 8.29 15.00 10.08
C PRO A 81 9.79 15.05 10.39
N GLY A 82 10.47 13.91 10.26
CA GLY A 82 11.89 13.77 10.55
C GLY A 82 12.77 14.77 9.80
N HIS A 83 14.01 14.96 10.25
CA HIS A 83 15.00 15.85 9.60
C HIS A 83 14.55 17.30 9.47
N GLY A 84 15.17 18.06 8.56
CA GLY A 84 14.83 19.45 8.25
C GLY A 84 16.04 20.39 8.31
N GLY A 85 15.95 21.54 7.65
CA GLY A 85 17.04 22.51 7.58
C GLY A 85 18.29 21.94 6.94
N MET A 86 19.41 21.93 7.68
CA MET A 86 20.68 21.37 7.21
C MET A 86 20.71 19.83 7.24
N ASP A 87 19.88 19.19 8.05
CA ASP A 87 19.69 17.74 8.04
C ASP A 87 18.76 17.32 6.91
N SER A 88 19.33 16.85 5.81
CA SER A 88 18.57 16.38 4.66
C SER A 88 17.86 15.04 4.89
N GLY A 89 18.26 14.29 5.91
CA GLY A 89 17.96 12.86 6.02
C GLY A 89 18.62 12.05 4.91
N SER A 90 18.07 10.91 4.61
CA SER A 90 18.49 10.08 3.48
C SER A 90 18.32 10.82 2.16
N VAL A 91 19.26 10.59 1.25
CA VAL A 91 19.25 11.20 -0.08
C VAL A 91 19.09 10.09 -1.11
N GLY A 92 17.98 10.13 -1.80
CA GLY A 92 17.69 9.26 -2.93
C GLY A 92 18.31 9.76 -4.24
N ASP A 93 17.97 9.10 -5.32
CA ASP A 93 18.41 9.49 -6.65
C ASP A 93 17.88 10.89 -7.03
N SER A 94 18.57 11.54 -7.97
CA SER A 94 18.22 12.89 -8.45
C SER A 94 18.16 13.96 -7.34
N LYS A 95 18.85 13.74 -6.21
CA LYS A 95 18.86 14.62 -5.02
C LYS A 95 17.48 14.76 -4.37
N ARG A 96 16.72 13.67 -4.31
CA ARG A 96 15.49 13.59 -3.51
C ARG A 96 15.88 13.57 -2.02
N TYR A 97 15.39 14.52 -1.25
CA TYR A 97 15.69 14.62 0.17
C TYR A 97 14.54 14.05 1.01
N GLU A 98 14.86 13.20 1.98
CA GLU A 98 13.89 12.63 2.91
C GLU A 98 13.09 13.71 3.64
N LYS A 99 13.76 14.76 4.13
CA LYS A 99 13.12 15.87 4.84
C LYS A 99 11.95 16.52 4.10
N ASP A 100 12.02 16.56 2.75
CA ASP A 100 10.97 17.16 1.91
C ASP A 100 9.79 16.20 1.75
N ASP A 101 10.07 14.92 1.56
CA ASP A 101 9.04 13.88 1.42
C ASP A 101 8.22 13.75 2.69
N VAL A 102 8.89 13.63 3.84
CA VAL A 102 8.19 13.44 5.12
C VAL A 102 7.40 14.66 5.57
N LEU A 103 7.83 15.88 5.20
CA LEU A 103 7.06 17.09 5.46
C LEU A 103 5.77 17.14 4.66
N LYS A 104 5.83 16.74 3.36
CA LYS A 104 4.63 16.64 2.51
C LYS A 104 3.66 15.60 3.09
N LEU A 105 4.14 14.41 3.42
CA LEU A 105 3.32 13.34 3.98
C LEU A 105 2.69 13.77 5.32
N ALA A 106 3.48 14.35 6.22
CA ALA A 106 3.01 14.81 7.53
C ALA A 106 1.91 15.86 7.41
N THR A 107 2.02 16.78 6.45
CA THR A 107 1.01 17.81 6.19
C THR A 107 -0.33 17.20 5.75
N GLU A 108 -0.29 16.18 4.91
CA GLU A 108 -1.48 15.45 4.47
C GLU A 108 -2.09 14.63 5.64
N VAL A 109 -1.26 13.91 6.41
CA VAL A 109 -1.68 13.14 7.60
C VAL A 109 -2.37 14.06 8.61
N ARG A 110 -1.78 15.23 8.89
CA ARG A 110 -2.37 16.25 9.75
C ARG A 110 -3.79 16.62 9.29
N SER A 111 -3.95 16.93 8.01
CA SER A 111 -5.25 17.34 7.44
C SER A 111 -6.34 16.29 7.68
N TYR A 112 -6.02 14.99 7.50
CA TYR A 112 -6.96 13.92 7.77
C TYR A 112 -7.27 13.74 9.26
N LEU A 113 -6.25 13.78 10.12
CA LEU A 113 -6.46 13.65 11.57
C LEU A 113 -7.30 14.82 12.13
N GLU A 114 -7.05 16.05 11.66
CA GLU A 114 -7.88 17.21 12.02
C GLU A 114 -9.34 17.02 11.58
N SER A 115 -9.58 16.44 10.40
CA SER A 115 -10.94 16.11 9.94
C SER A 115 -11.64 15.05 10.81
N TYR A 116 -10.88 14.20 11.52
CA TYR A 116 -11.40 13.24 12.49
C TYR A 116 -11.58 13.81 13.90
N GLY A 117 -11.34 15.10 14.10
CA GLY A 117 -11.52 15.81 15.36
C GLY A 117 -10.34 15.77 16.32
N PHE A 118 -9.16 15.38 15.83
CA PHE A 118 -7.95 15.47 16.63
C PHE A 118 -7.34 16.86 16.58
N THR A 119 -6.73 17.26 17.70
CA THR A 119 -5.75 18.34 17.68
C THR A 119 -4.42 17.74 17.22
N VAL A 120 -3.84 18.28 16.15
CA VAL A 120 -2.55 17.81 15.65
C VAL A 120 -1.47 18.84 15.93
N VAL A 121 -0.44 18.42 16.66
CA VAL A 121 0.78 19.19 16.87
C VAL A 121 1.88 18.57 16.02
N MET A 122 2.64 19.40 15.31
CA MET A 122 3.78 18.96 14.50
C MET A 122 5.08 19.51 15.08
N SER A 123 6.17 18.74 15.00
CA SER A 123 7.50 19.23 15.38
C SER A 123 7.92 20.41 14.50
N ARG A 124 7.64 20.34 13.18
CA ARG A 124 7.88 21.40 12.21
C ARG A 124 6.78 21.40 11.15
N THR A 125 6.50 22.59 10.59
CA THR A 125 5.57 22.80 9.47
C THR A 125 6.27 23.43 8.27
N GLU A 126 7.58 23.61 8.36
CA GLU A 126 8.46 24.19 7.34
C GLU A 126 9.80 23.46 7.32
N ASP A 127 10.67 23.79 6.37
CA ASP A 127 12.04 23.24 6.31
C ASP A 127 12.93 23.84 7.40
N LYS A 128 12.85 23.28 8.60
CA LYS A 128 13.58 23.73 9.79
C LYS A 128 14.19 22.54 10.51
N GLU A 129 15.43 22.69 10.93
CA GLU A 129 16.12 21.71 11.76
C GLU A 129 15.62 21.77 13.21
N ILE A 130 15.37 20.61 13.79
CA ILE A 130 15.00 20.43 15.21
C ILE A 130 15.76 19.21 15.73
N ASP A 131 16.48 19.37 16.81
CA ASP A 131 17.21 18.28 17.46
C ASP A 131 16.27 17.13 17.80
N ARG A 132 16.76 15.90 17.66
CA ARG A 132 15.91 14.70 17.79
C ARG A 132 15.28 14.57 19.17
N ASP A 133 16.05 14.79 20.24
CA ASP A 133 15.54 14.74 21.62
C ASP A 133 14.51 15.86 21.91
N VAL A 134 14.65 17.01 21.24
CA VAL A 134 13.69 18.12 21.36
C VAL A 134 12.33 17.74 20.78
N ARG A 135 12.30 16.96 19.70
CA ARG A 135 11.03 16.49 19.08
C ARG A 135 10.17 15.69 20.07
N GLY A 136 10.77 14.72 20.76
CA GLY A 136 10.09 13.93 21.78
C GLY A 136 9.66 14.76 23.02
N LYS A 137 10.46 15.76 23.43
CA LYS A 137 10.08 16.71 24.48
C LYS A 137 8.87 17.56 24.06
N MET A 138 8.87 18.09 22.84
CA MET A 138 7.73 18.82 22.28
C MET A 138 6.45 17.97 22.29
N ALA A 139 6.56 16.67 21.98
CA ALA A 139 5.43 15.75 22.02
C ALA A 139 4.87 15.62 23.46
N ASN A 140 5.74 15.44 24.44
CA ASN A 140 5.34 15.38 25.85
C ASN A 140 4.64 16.68 26.31
N ASP A 141 5.24 17.83 25.96
CA ASP A 141 4.74 19.16 26.35
C ASP A 141 3.39 19.49 25.70
N SER A 142 3.12 18.91 24.53
CA SER A 142 1.85 19.09 23.81
C SER A 142 0.67 18.36 24.44
N GLY A 143 0.92 17.44 25.36
CA GLY A 143 -0.09 16.54 25.94
C GLY A 143 -0.59 15.50 24.93
N ALA A 144 0.21 15.18 23.92
CA ALA A 144 -0.15 14.18 22.91
C ALA A 144 -0.37 12.79 23.52
N ARG A 145 -1.31 12.06 22.93
CA ARG A 145 -1.64 10.68 23.32
C ARG A 145 -1.02 9.63 22.40
N LEU A 146 -0.59 10.03 21.22
CA LEU A 146 0.17 9.22 20.26
C LEU A 146 1.27 10.08 19.67
N PHE A 147 2.44 9.48 19.43
CA PHE A 147 3.59 10.06 18.74
C PHE A 147 3.90 9.25 17.48
N ILE A 148 3.95 9.91 16.32
CA ILE A 148 4.28 9.29 15.04
C ILE A 148 5.37 10.14 14.37
N SER A 149 6.59 9.62 14.32
CA SER A 149 7.68 10.21 13.55
C SER A 149 7.72 9.57 12.16
N LEU A 150 7.78 10.39 11.12
CA LEU A 150 7.74 9.97 9.72
C LEU A 150 9.12 10.11 9.10
N HIS A 151 9.59 9.02 8.50
CA HIS A 151 10.90 8.86 7.88
C HIS A 151 10.81 8.12 6.54
N ARG A 152 11.91 8.11 5.78
CA ARG A 152 12.12 7.32 4.57
C ARG A 152 13.43 6.55 4.69
N ASN A 153 13.35 5.23 4.60
CA ASN A 153 14.50 4.34 4.72
C ASN A 153 15.46 4.45 3.51
N LYS A 154 16.68 3.92 3.68
CA LYS A 154 17.67 3.79 2.61
C LYS A 154 18.52 2.52 2.82
N ALA A 155 18.80 1.79 1.72
CA ALA A 155 19.58 0.55 1.76
C ALA A 155 20.37 0.28 0.46
N ASP A 156 20.95 1.30 -0.12
CA ASP A 156 21.77 1.23 -1.33
C ASP A 156 21.11 0.41 -2.47
N GLY A 157 19.79 0.67 -2.69
CA GLY A 157 18.96 0.07 -3.74
C GLY A 157 18.45 -1.35 -3.44
N ASN A 158 18.80 -1.95 -2.30
CA ASN A 158 18.39 -3.33 -1.96
C ASN A 158 17.22 -3.40 -0.97
N GLY A 159 16.75 -2.26 -0.46
CA GLY A 159 15.62 -2.18 0.46
C GLY A 159 14.31 -1.94 -0.27
N GLN A 160 13.20 -2.45 0.30
CA GLN A 160 11.84 -2.17 -0.16
C GLN A 160 10.85 -2.32 0.99
N GLY A 161 9.83 -1.47 1.01
CA GLY A 161 8.69 -1.57 1.90
C GLY A 161 8.80 -0.73 3.16
N VAL A 162 7.89 -0.96 4.10
CA VAL A 162 7.70 -0.15 5.30
C VAL A 162 8.18 -0.85 6.56
N GLU A 163 8.85 -0.13 7.45
CA GLU A 163 9.33 -0.60 8.75
C GLU A 163 8.87 0.33 9.87
N ALA A 164 8.86 -0.17 11.10
CA ALA A 164 8.54 0.62 12.26
C ALA A 164 9.54 0.38 13.39
N PHE A 165 9.89 1.43 14.11
CA PHE A 165 10.72 1.40 15.29
C PHE A 165 9.95 1.94 16.47
N ILE A 166 9.81 1.13 17.51
CA ILE A 166 9.14 1.49 18.76
C ILE A 166 10.18 1.63 19.88
N PRO A 167 9.83 2.33 20.99
CA PRO A 167 10.73 2.41 22.14
C PRO A 167 11.17 1.02 22.63
N LYS A 168 12.40 0.90 23.07
CA LYS A 168 13.03 -0.37 23.55
C LYS A 168 12.26 -1.05 24.68
N LYS A 169 11.52 -0.27 25.48
CA LYS A 169 10.59 -0.82 26.48
C LYS A 169 9.55 -1.77 25.87
N ASN A 170 9.40 -1.73 24.53
CA ASN A 170 8.58 -2.64 23.74
C ASN A 170 7.15 -2.80 24.31
N ASP A 171 6.55 -1.69 24.67
CA ASP A 171 5.20 -1.70 25.24
C ASP A 171 4.16 -2.09 24.19
N LYS A 172 3.06 -2.70 24.69
CA LYS A 172 2.00 -3.23 23.84
C LYS A 172 1.27 -2.15 23.04
N ASP A 173 1.21 -0.94 23.56
CA ASP A 173 0.43 0.15 22.94
C ASP A 173 1.20 0.78 21.77
N SER A 174 2.54 0.95 21.92
CA SER A 174 3.43 1.31 20.78
C SER A 174 3.43 0.23 19.71
N ARG A 175 3.42 -1.05 20.11
CA ARG A 175 3.35 -2.18 19.15
C ARG A 175 2.02 -2.21 18.41
N LEU A 176 0.89 -1.95 19.09
CA LEU A 176 -0.42 -1.85 18.46
C LEU A 176 -0.47 -0.72 17.41
N LEU A 177 0.10 0.45 17.74
CA LEU A 177 0.21 1.57 16.81
C LEU A 177 1.04 1.18 15.58
N ALA A 178 2.22 0.58 15.79
CA ALA A 178 3.10 0.15 14.72
C ALA A 178 2.43 -0.90 13.81
N ASP A 179 1.78 -1.91 14.37
CA ASP A 179 1.06 -2.93 13.60
C ASP A 179 -0.06 -2.34 12.75
N ASN A 180 -0.87 -1.43 13.31
CA ASN A 180 -1.93 -0.77 12.57
C ASN A 180 -1.37 0.08 11.43
N LEU A 181 -0.28 0.83 11.64
CA LEU A 181 0.37 1.65 10.62
C LEU A 181 0.96 0.80 9.49
N LEU A 182 1.71 -0.25 9.83
CA LEU A 182 2.31 -1.15 8.83
C LEU A 182 1.24 -1.89 8.02
N ASN A 183 0.17 -2.39 8.66
CA ASN A 183 -0.94 -3.06 7.96
C ASN A 183 -1.67 -2.10 7.02
N ALA A 184 -1.86 -0.84 7.43
CA ALA A 184 -2.53 0.16 6.59
C ALA A 184 -1.70 0.49 5.34
N LEU A 185 -0.38 0.61 5.47
CA LEU A 185 0.51 0.87 4.33
C LEU A 185 0.72 -0.37 3.44
N GLU A 186 0.69 -1.58 4.01
CA GLU A 186 0.66 -2.82 3.23
C GLU A 186 -0.54 -2.86 2.28
N GLN A 187 -1.71 -2.41 2.73
CA GLN A 187 -2.92 -2.29 1.90
C GLN A 187 -2.77 -1.24 0.78
N GLN A 188 -1.83 -0.29 0.91
CA GLN A 188 -1.48 0.65 -0.15
C GLN A 188 -0.45 0.09 -1.15
N GLY A 189 0.00 -1.15 -0.97
CA GLY A 189 0.91 -1.84 -1.86
C GLY A 189 2.37 -1.89 -1.40
N PHE A 190 2.72 -1.27 -0.28
CA PHE A 190 4.07 -1.41 0.27
C PHE A 190 4.32 -2.80 0.82
N ALA A 191 5.51 -3.32 0.65
CA ALA A 191 5.93 -4.54 1.32
C ALA A 191 6.03 -4.31 2.84
N LYS A 192 5.25 -5.03 3.64
CA LYS A 192 5.34 -4.97 5.10
C LYS A 192 6.61 -5.68 5.56
N ARG A 193 7.46 -4.98 6.29
CA ARG A 193 8.66 -5.54 6.92
C ARG A 193 8.38 -5.86 8.40
N ARG A 194 9.18 -5.35 9.30
CA ARG A 194 9.14 -5.72 10.72
C ARG A 194 8.96 -4.50 11.65
N ILE A 195 8.63 -4.80 12.89
CA ILE A 195 8.65 -3.84 13.99
C ILE A 195 9.89 -4.15 14.83
N HIS A 196 10.75 -3.14 14.99
CA HIS A 196 11.91 -3.18 15.85
C HIS A 196 11.61 -2.49 17.18
N ALA A 197 12.01 -3.10 18.29
CA ALA A 197 12.13 -2.38 19.56
C ALA A 197 13.58 -1.88 19.67
N GLY A 198 13.76 -0.59 19.96
CA GLY A 198 15.07 0.06 19.90
C GLY A 198 15.47 0.52 18.50
N THR A 199 16.76 0.58 18.23
CA THR A 199 17.30 0.92 16.90
C THR A 199 17.52 -0.31 16.02
N LEU A 200 17.85 -0.09 14.75
CA LEU A 200 18.14 -1.19 13.81
C LEU A 200 19.33 -2.05 14.26
N ASN A 201 20.36 -1.43 14.84
CA ASN A 201 21.62 -2.07 15.15
C ASN A 201 21.78 -2.44 16.64
N ASP A 202 20.95 -1.85 17.51
CA ASP A 202 21.03 -2.07 18.94
C ASP A 202 19.63 -2.01 19.56
N PRO A 203 19.07 -3.16 20.00
CA PRO A 203 17.75 -3.20 20.62
C PRO A 203 17.72 -2.59 22.03
N ASP A 204 18.86 -2.35 22.63
CA ASP A 204 18.98 -1.75 23.96
C ASP A 204 19.11 -0.22 23.92
N THR A 205 19.16 0.36 22.72
CA THR A 205 19.24 1.80 22.49
C THR A 205 18.04 2.29 21.69
N ASP A 206 17.44 3.40 22.10
CA ASP A 206 16.34 4.04 21.34
C ASP A 206 16.87 5.08 20.36
N TYR A 207 16.12 5.34 19.29
CA TYR A 207 16.24 6.62 18.59
C TYR A 207 15.90 7.76 19.56
N GLU A 208 16.64 8.87 19.51
CA GLU A 208 16.56 9.94 20.50
C GLU A 208 15.15 10.52 20.65
N GLU A 209 14.41 10.66 19.55
CA GLU A 209 13.00 11.10 19.56
C GLU A 209 12.08 10.11 20.28
N ASN A 210 12.36 8.80 20.17
CA ASN A 210 11.61 7.75 20.85
C ASN A 210 12.01 7.56 22.32
N ALA A 211 13.26 7.92 22.67
CA ALA A 211 13.81 7.67 24.00
C ALA A 211 13.11 8.45 25.12
N VAL A 212 12.61 9.64 24.81
CA VAL A 212 12.10 10.59 25.81
C VAL A 212 10.58 10.66 25.88
N VAL A 213 9.86 10.08 24.91
CA VAL A 213 8.40 10.15 24.86
C VAL A 213 7.74 9.27 25.92
N THR A 214 6.61 9.74 26.44
CA THR A 214 5.86 9.06 27.51
C THR A 214 4.58 8.37 27.03
N MET A 215 4.13 8.67 25.80
CA MET A 215 2.98 8.07 25.16
C MET A 215 3.38 6.92 24.23
N PRO A 216 2.43 6.12 23.70
CA PRO A 216 2.69 5.19 22.61
C PRO A 216 3.34 5.88 21.41
N ALA A 217 4.45 5.34 20.91
CA ALA A 217 5.32 6.00 19.96
C ALA A 217 5.83 5.07 18.87
N VAL A 218 5.94 5.60 17.65
CA VAL A 218 6.49 4.92 16.48
C VAL A 218 7.31 5.90 15.64
N LEU A 219 8.52 5.49 15.27
CA LEU A 219 9.23 6.02 14.11
C LEU A 219 8.88 5.09 12.94
N LEU A 220 8.25 5.66 11.91
CA LEU A 220 7.71 4.94 10.76
C LEU A 220 8.52 5.26 9.50
N GLU A 221 9.16 4.23 8.94
CA GLU A 221 9.87 4.28 7.67
C GLU A 221 8.91 3.98 6.52
N VAL A 222 8.52 5.01 5.78
CA VAL A 222 7.51 4.91 4.69
C VAL A 222 8.19 4.65 3.35
N GLY A 223 8.66 3.42 3.16
CA GLY A 223 9.38 2.98 1.96
C GLY A 223 10.84 3.45 1.91
N PHE A 224 11.58 2.91 0.96
CA PHE A 224 12.99 3.24 0.73
C PHE A 224 13.12 4.33 -0.33
N ILE A 225 13.82 5.41 0.01
CA ILE A 225 13.97 6.60 -0.86
C ILE A 225 14.84 6.33 -2.10
N ASP A 226 15.62 5.27 -2.06
CA ASP A 226 16.48 4.76 -3.16
C ASP A 226 15.86 3.54 -3.88
N ASN A 227 14.55 3.29 -3.72
CA ASN A 227 13.81 2.24 -4.40
C ASN A 227 12.71 2.84 -5.30
N ASP A 228 12.75 2.54 -6.60
CA ASP A 228 11.83 3.11 -7.59
C ASP A 228 10.36 2.72 -7.34
N MET A 229 10.09 1.48 -6.89
CA MET A 229 8.72 1.04 -6.62
C MET A 229 8.14 1.75 -5.38
N ASP A 230 8.93 1.87 -4.31
CA ASP A 230 8.50 2.58 -3.11
C ASP A 230 8.32 4.08 -3.39
N ASN A 231 9.17 4.67 -4.25
CA ASN A 231 9.02 6.05 -4.70
C ASN A 231 7.76 6.26 -5.52
N ALA A 232 7.43 5.34 -6.43
CA ALA A 232 6.19 5.39 -7.19
C ALA A 232 4.95 5.28 -6.28
N LEU A 233 4.94 4.33 -5.33
CA LEU A 233 3.86 4.20 -4.35
C LEU A 233 3.74 5.45 -3.48
N PHE A 234 4.86 6.06 -3.10
CA PHE A 234 4.86 7.28 -2.30
C PHE A 234 4.30 8.48 -3.06
N ASP A 235 4.74 8.70 -4.32
CA ASP A 235 4.38 9.87 -5.11
C ASP A 235 2.98 9.79 -5.70
N ASP A 236 2.63 8.64 -6.30
CA ASP A 236 1.36 8.45 -6.98
C ASP A 236 0.18 8.33 -6.00
N HIS A 237 0.45 7.90 -4.76
CA HIS A 237 -0.55 7.63 -3.73
C HIS A 237 -0.31 8.41 -2.42
N LEU A 238 0.29 9.59 -2.47
CA LEU A 238 0.64 10.37 -1.28
C LEU A 238 -0.57 10.60 -0.36
N SER A 239 -1.70 10.97 -0.94
CA SER A 239 -2.93 11.27 -0.19
C SER A 239 -3.57 10.02 0.40
N GLU A 240 -3.55 8.91 -0.35
CA GLU A 240 -4.03 7.59 0.08
C GLU A 240 -3.17 7.03 1.22
N ASN A 241 -1.85 7.17 1.12
CA ASN A 241 -0.91 6.80 2.17
C ASN A 241 -1.14 7.62 3.45
N ALA A 242 -1.33 8.93 3.31
CA ALA A 242 -1.63 9.80 4.43
C ALA A 242 -2.97 9.45 5.10
N LEU A 243 -4.01 9.16 4.31
CA LEU A 243 -5.30 8.71 4.82
C LEU A 243 -5.17 7.35 5.55
N ALA A 244 -4.38 6.42 5.00
CA ALA A 244 -4.13 5.12 5.63
C ALA A 244 -3.43 5.28 6.99
N ILE A 245 -2.43 6.14 7.09
CA ILE A 245 -1.74 6.49 8.34
C ILE A 245 -2.73 7.13 9.34
N ALA A 246 -3.53 8.09 8.90
CA ALA A 246 -4.51 8.76 9.76
C ALA A 246 -5.58 7.78 10.29
N LYS A 247 -6.10 6.89 9.46
CA LYS A 247 -7.04 5.83 9.88
C LYS A 247 -6.41 4.85 10.87
N ALA A 248 -5.16 4.47 10.67
CA ALA A 248 -4.44 3.58 11.58
C ALA A 248 -4.22 4.24 12.94
N ALA A 249 -3.86 5.52 12.96
CA ALA A 249 -3.74 6.30 14.19
C ALA A 249 -5.10 6.46 14.91
N ASP A 250 -6.17 6.76 14.18
CA ASP A 250 -7.53 6.85 14.70
C ASP A 250 -8.00 5.51 15.31
N LYS A 251 -7.83 4.40 14.57
CA LYS A 251 -8.13 3.05 15.07
C LYS A 251 -7.39 2.73 16.37
N THR A 252 -6.10 3.08 16.41
CA THR A 252 -5.28 2.88 17.62
C THR A 252 -5.81 3.73 18.77
N PHE A 253 -6.09 5.01 18.51
CA PHE A 253 -6.62 5.93 19.50
C PHE A 253 -7.97 5.44 20.07
N MET A 254 -8.90 5.03 19.21
CA MET A 254 -10.17 4.45 19.64
C MET A 254 -9.96 3.21 20.52
N THR A 255 -9.07 2.31 20.11
CA THR A 255 -8.80 1.09 20.88
C THR A 255 -8.27 1.39 22.28
N LEU A 256 -7.39 2.38 22.41
CA LEU A 256 -6.73 2.71 23.67
C LEU A 256 -7.56 3.62 24.57
N TYR A 257 -8.35 4.53 23.99
CA TYR A 257 -8.96 5.64 24.73
C TYR A 257 -10.49 5.77 24.54
N GLU A 258 -11.05 5.08 23.53
CA GLU A 258 -12.49 5.11 23.23
C GLU A 258 -13.00 3.68 22.91
N PRO A 259 -12.85 2.73 23.84
CA PRO A 259 -13.08 1.30 23.57
C PRO A 259 -14.51 0.97 23.12
N GLU A 260 -15.51 1.71 23.56
CA GLU A 260 -16.90 1.53 23.10
C GLU A 260 -17.07 1.88 21.62
N LYS A 261 -16.43 2.96 21.15
CA LYS A 261 -16.43 3.33 19.74
C LYS A 261 -15.63 2.34 18.89
N ALA A 262 -14.53 1.82 19.44
CA ALA A 262 -13.74 0.79 18.77
C ALA A 262 -14.55 -0.49 18.55
N ALA A 263 -15.31 -0.92 19.53
CA ALA A 263 -16.18 -2.10 19.42
C ALA A 263 -17.28 -1.90 18.36
N GLN A 264 -17.94 -0.74 18.32
CA GLN A 264 -18.93 -0.41 17.31
C GLN A 264 -18.32 -0.39 15.89
N ALA A 265 -17.18 0.24 15.72
CA ALA A 265 -16.50 0.29 14.43
C ALA A 265 -16.09 -1.10 13.92
N ALA A 266 -15.62 -1.98 14.80
CA ALA A 266 -15.27 -3.36 14.45
C ALA A 266 -16.51 -4.18 14.01
N GLU A 267 -17.66 -3.95 14.64
CA GLU A 267 -18.92 -4.61 14.30
C GLU A 267 -19.43 -4.16 12.92
N GLU A 268 -19.31 -2.86 12.61
CA GLU A 268 -19.67 -2.29 11.30
C GLU A 268 -18.74 -2.83 10.19
N GLU A 269 -17.42 -2.91 10.44
CA GLU A 269 -16.46 -3.45 9.50
C GLU A 269 -16.76 -4.93 9.19
N ALA A 270 -17.00 -5.75 10.21
CA ALA A 270 -17.35 -7.16 10.05
C ALA A 270 -18.67 -7.35 9.25
N ARG A 271 -19.65 -6.47 9.46
CA ARG A 271 -20.91 -6.47 8.72
C ARG A 271 -20.70 -6.11 7.23
N ALA A 272 -19.86 -5.10 6.99
CA ALA A 272 -19.54 -4.68 5.61
C ALA A 272 -18.76 -5.77 4.85
N GLU A 273 -17.81 -6.44 5.51
CA GLU A 273 -17.07 -7.56 4.94
C GLU A 273 -17.99 -8.74 4.59
N LYS A 274 -18.92 -9.08 5.48
CA LYS A 274 -19.92 -10.14 5.22
C LYS A 274 -20.77 -9.81 4.01
N LEU A 275 -21.28 -8.59 3.92
CA LEU A 275 -22.09 -8.14 2.79
C LEU A 275 -21.30 -8.17 1.47
N SER A 276 -20.05 -7.75 1.49
CA SER A 276 -19.17 -7.80 0.32
C SER A 276 -18.95 -9.23 -0.19
N LYS A 277 -18.75 -10.20 0.73
CA LYS A 277 -18.64 -11.63 0.38
C LYS A 277 -19.94 -12.18 -0.20
N GLU A 278 -21.10 -11.82 0.34
CA GLU A 278 -22.41 -12.22 -0.19
C GLU A 278 -22.64 -11.69 -1.62
N ILE A 279 -22.31 -10.41 -1.87
CA ILE A 279 -22.42 -9.80 -3.20
C ILE A 279 -21.49 -10.52 -4.19
N LEU A 280 -20.25 -10.80 -3.79
CA LEU A 280 -19.28 -11.49 -4.65
C LEU A 280 -19.74 -12.88 -5.02
N ASN A 281 -20.25 -13.65 -4.05
CA ASN A 281 -20.79 -15.01 -4.29
C ASN A 281 -22.01 -14.98 -5.22
N THR A 282 -22.96 -14.07 -4.99
CA THR A 282 -24.16 -13.91 -5.84
C THR A 282 -23.77 -13.54 -7.27
N THR A 283 -22.79 -12.67 -7.44
CA THR A 283 -22.28 -12.27 -8.75
C THR A 283 -21.59 -13.44 -9.45
N PHE A 284 -20.80 -14.22 -8.73
CA PHE A 284 -20.12 -15.41 -9.26
C PHE A 284 -21.12 -16.48 -9.71
N GLU A 285 -22.16 -16.76 -8.93
CA GLU A 285 -23.23 -17.70 -9.29
C GLU A 285 -23.99 -17.25 -10.55
N ALA A 286 -24.31 -15.95 -10.64
CA ALA A 286 -24.98 -15.38 -11.80
C ALA A 286 -24.13 -15.49 -13.08
N VAL A 287 -22.80 -15.28 -12.98
CA VAL A 287 -21.87 -15.41 -14.11
C VAL A 287 -21.63 -16.86 -14.49
N SER A 288 -21.50 -17.76 -13.51
CA SER A 288 -21.28 -19.19 -13.75
C SER A 288 -22.52 -19.86 -14.41
N GLY A 289 -23.73 -19.41 -14.09
CA GLY A 289 -24.98 -19.87 -14.74
C GLY A 289 -25.12 -19.41 -16.19
N LEU A 290 -24.34 -18.44 -16.65
CA LEU A 290 -24.33 -17.96 -18.04
C LEU A 290 -23.34 -18.73 -18.94
N VAL A 291 -22.48 -19.60 -18.38
CA VAL A 291 -21.57 -20.44 -19.17
C VAL A 291 -22.31 -21.70 -19.63
N PRO A 292 -22.58 -21.89 -20.93
CA PRO A 292 -23.26 -23.09 -21.41
C PRO A 292 -22.37 -24.33 -21.14
N THR A 293 -22.89 -25.27 -20.37
CA THR A 293 -22.29 -26.60 -20.25
C THR A 293 -22.47 -27.36 -21.56
N HIS A 294 -21.49 -27.25 -22.45
CA HIS A 294 -21.39 -28.11 -23.61
C HIS A 294 -20.70 -29.43 -23.20
N SER A 295 -21.46 -30.33 -22.59
CA SER A 295 -21.18 -31.76 -22.59
C SER A 295 -22.02 -32.40 -23.71
N LYS A 296 -21.52 -32.44 -24.93
CA LYS A 296 -21.90 -33.48 -25.89
C LYS A 296 -20.77 -34.49 -25.94
N GLU A 297 -20.88 -35.55 -25.16
CA GLU A 297 -20.26 -36.83 -25.43
C GLU A 297 -20.70 -37.26 -26.84
N THR A 298 -19.78 -37.22 -27.77
CA THR A 298 -19.93 -37.94 -29.03
C THR A 298 -19.50 -39.38 -28.74
N GLU A 299 -20.48 -40.23 -28.50
CA GLU A 299 -20.33 -41.68 -28.70
C GLU A 299 -19.85 -41.91 -30.13
N PHE A 300 -18.65 -42.45 -30.24
CA PHE A 300 -18.22 -43.15 -31.43
C PHE A 300 -18.52 -44.62 -31.22
N GLU A 301 -19.68 -45.06 -31.70
CA GLU A 301 -19.91 -46.47 -32.03
C GLU A 301 -19.11 -46.86 -33.28
N LYS A 302 -18.35 -47.94 -33.10
CA LYS A 302 -17.82 -48.96 -34.03
C LYS A 302 -17.26 -48.53 -35.39
#